data_6c4aeb162d384246cbe2082ebd655476
#
_entry.id   6c4aeb162d384246cbe2082ebd655476
#
_cell.length_a   1.000
_cell.length_b   1.000
_cell.length_c   1.000
_cell.angle_alpha   90.00
_cell.angle_beta   90.00
_cell.angle_gamma   90.00
#
_symmetry.space_group_name_H-M   'P 1'
#
loop_
_entity.id
_entity.type
_entity.pdbx_description
1 polymer ?
#
loop_
_entity_poly.entity_id
_entity_poly.type
_entity_poly.pdbx_seq_one_letter_code
_entity_poly.pdbx_strand_id
1 'polypeptide(L)'
;PSLDTAAHSAVHWGYVALTRYAAQQLYAPARLLDFTPGIVRVPVNQQPIDLVRGGRIEAVPVAAWRAGVHTVTAVKVRNTTQEPVILDPRELRGPWLTATFQHNRLLPAGSEADSTAVYLISDRPFDVSF
;
A
#
# COMPACT_ATOMS: atom_id res chain seq x y z
N PRO A 1 -18.77 -0.16 29.17
CA PRO A 1 -18.56 0.11 27.90
C PRO A 1 -17.22 0.45 27.66
N SER A 2 -16.86 1.25 28.28
CA SER A 2 -15.67 1.72 27.93
C SER A 2 -14.56 0.80 28.01
N LEU A 3 -14.70 -0.17 28.75
CA LEU A 3 -13.62 -1.03 28.91
C LEU A 3 -13.35 -1.73 27.67
N ASP A 4 -14.27 -2.26 27.12
CA ASP A 4 -14.00 -2.88 25.89
C ASP A 4 -13.80 -1.82 24.85
N THR A 5 -14.18 -0.62 25.09
CA THR A 5 -13.89 0.46 24.20
C THR A 5 -12.42 0.68 24.04
N ALA A 6 -11.68 0.64 25.09
CA ALA A 6 -10.25 0.81 24.98
C ALA A 6 -9.61 -0.32 24.20
N ALA A 7 -10.03 -1.52 24.46
CA ALA A 7 -9.51 -2.65 23.74
C ALA A 7 -9.89 -2.58 22.26
N HIS A 8 -11.11 -2.16 21.99
CA HIS A 8 -11.55 -2.05 20.61
C HIS A 8 -10.82 -0.95 19.88
N SER A 9 -10.58 0.13 20.54
CA SER A 9 -9.81 1.19 19.91
C SER A 9 -8.42 0.73 19.56
N ALA A 10 -7.83 -0.11 20.38
CA ALA A 10 -6.49 -0.59 20.14
C ALA A 10 -6.41 -1.52 18.94
N VAL A 11 -7.51 -2.19 18.59
CA VAL A 11 -7.49 -3.14 17.49
C VAL A 11 -8.28 -2.69 16.27
N HIS A 12 -8.98 -1.57 16.38
CA HIS A 12 -9.75 -1.07 15.25
C HIS A 12 -8.94 -0.07 14.45
N TRP A 13 -8.67 -0.42 13.21
CA TRP A 13 -7.92 0.43 12.30
C TRP A 13 -8.81 0.85 11.14
N GLY A 14 -9.10 2.15 11.03
CA GLY A 14 -9.78 2.68 9.88
C GLY A 14 -8.84 2.74 8.67
N TYR A 15 -9.39 2.94 7.50
CA TYR A 15 -8.61 2.91 6.26
C TYR A 15 -7.54 4.01 6.23
N VAL A 16 -7.88 5.21 6.69
CA VAL A 16 -6.92 6.32 6.68
C VAL A 16 -5.76 6.03 7.62
N ALA A 17 -6.08 5.57 8.84
CA ALA A 17 -5.03 5.27 9.82
C ALA A 17 -4.14 4.13 9.37
N LEU A 18 -4.73 3.10 8.76
CA LEU A 18 -3.97 1.96 8.28
C LEU A 18 -3.06 2.34 7.11
N THR A 19 -3.57 3.15 6.19
CA THR A 19 -2.78 3.66 5.08
C THR A 19 -1.62 4.51 5.57
N ARG A 20 -1.89 5.39 6.55
CA ARG A 20 -0.84 6.24 7.12
C ARG A 20 0.22 5.42 7.84
N TYR A 21 -0.20 4.38 8.54
CA TYR A 21 0.73 3.48 9.21
C TYR A 21 1.67 2.84 8.20
N ALA A 22 1.12 2.31 7.10
CA ALA A 22 1.92 1.67 6.07
C ALA A 22 2.93 2.64 5.46
N ALA A 23 2.51 3.86 5.19
CA ALA A 23 3.42 4.88 4.64
C ALA A 23 4.55 5.19 5.60
N GLN A 24 4.25 5.32 6.89
CA GLN A 24 5.28 5.57 7.88
C GLN A 24 6.26 4.42 7.99
N GLN A 25 5.76 3.18 7.99
CA GLN A 25 6.62 2.00 8.08
C GLN A 25 7.52 1.88 6.86
N LEU A 26 7.02 2.23 5.70
CA LEU A 26 7.77 2.10 4.46
C LEU A 26 8.93 3.10 4.39
N TYR A 27 8.73 4.32 4.87
CA TYR A 27 9.70 5.40 4.70
C TYR A 27 10.47 5.78 5.97
N ALA A 28 10.04 5.32 7.15
CA ALA A 28 10.73 5.65 8.39
C ALA A 28 11.98 4.78 8.56
N PRO A 29 13.04 5.32 9.13
CA PRO A 29 14.19 4.49 9.49
C PRO A 29 13.78 3.40 10.48
N ALA A 30 14.36 2.22 10.33
CA ALA A 30 13.99 1.07 11.14
C ALA A 30 14.11 1.34 12.64
N ARG A 31 15.09 2.15 13.05
CA ARG A 31 15.31 2.45 14.46
C ARG A 31 14.19 3.27 15.09
N LEU A 32 13.34 3.87 14.27
CA LEU A 32 12.21 4.67 14.74
C LEU A 32 10.89 3.92 14.70
N LEU A 33 10.91 2.64 14.30
CA LEU A 33 9.69 1.86 14.17
C LEU A 33 9.43 1.15 15.49
N ASP A 34 8.25 1.41 16.06
CA ASP A 34 7.86 0.82 17.34
C ASP A 34 6.82 -0.26 17.12
N PHE A 35 6.75 -1.18 18.09
CA PHE A 35 5.68 -2.16 18.10
C PHE A 35 4.33 -1.46 18.23
N THR A 36 3.37 -1.83 17.40
CA THR A 36 2.03 -1.26 17.43
C THR A 36 1.03 -2.39 17.63
N PRO A 37 0.26 -2.36 18.73
CA PRO A 37 -0.73 -3.41 18.96
C PRO A 37 -1.81 -3.43 17.89
N GLY A 38 -2.24 -4.61 17.54
CA GLY A 38 -3.35 -4.79 16.59
C GLY A 38 -2.94 -4.80 15.14
N ILE A 39 -1.66 -4.60 14.83
CA ILE A 39 -1.19 -4.66 13.46
C ILE A 39 0.11 -5.46 13.40
N VAL A 40 0.24 -6.34 12.41
CA VAL A 40 1.41 -7.18 12.26
C VAL A 40 1.89 -7.16 10.82
N ARG A 41 3.21 -7.23 10.64
CA ARG A 41 3.80 -7.36 9.32
C ARG A 41 3.53 -8.76 8.80
N VAL A 42 3.12 -8.86 7.53
CA VAL A 42 2.88 -10.15 6.89
C VAL A 42 3.74 -10.25 5.64
N PRO A 43 4.12 -11.46 5.22
CA PRO A 43 4.96 -11.60 4.04
C PRO A 43 4.20 -11.25 2.78
N VAL A 44 4.93 -10.80 1.77
CA VAL A 44 4.36 -10.50 0.46
C VAL A 44 5.38 -10.96 -0.59
N ASN A 45 4.88 -11.50 -1.70
CA ASN A 45 5.74 -11.92 -2.79
C ASN A 45 6.17 -10.67 -3.57
N GLN A 46 7.47 -10.41 -3.61
CA GLN A 46 8.02 -9.20 -4.22
C GLN A 46 8.32 -9.40 -5.71
N GLN A 47 7.43 -10.08 -6.41
CA GLN A 47 7.54 -10.24 -7.85
C GLN A 47 6.68 -9.20 -8.55
N PRO A 48 7.07 -8.76 -9.77
CA PRO A 48 6.23 -7.82 -10.52
C PRO A 48 4.84 -8.39 -10.78
N ILE A 49 3.84 -7.51 -10.70
CA ILE A 49 2.45 -7.87 -10.95
C ILE A 49 1.85 -6.91 -11.97
N ASP A 50 0.82 -7.36 -12.67
CA ASP A 50 0.11 -6.53 -13.63
C ASP A 50 -1.02 -5.78 -12.91
N LEU A 51 -0.64 -4.81 -12.11
CA LEU A 51 -1.58 -4.08 -11.27
C LEU A 51 -2.25 -2.92 -12.03
N VAL A 52 -1.49 -2.18 -12.81
CA VAL A 52 -1.98 -0.97 -13.47
C VAL A 52 -2.24 -1.26 -14.95
N ARG A 53 -3.46 -0.97 -15.40
CA ARG A 53 -3.83 -1.20 -16.80
C ARG A 53 -3.00 -0.31 -17.72
N GLY A 54 -2.77 -0.78 -18.93
CA GLY A 54 -2.09 -0.02 -19.97
C GLY A 54 -0.66 -0.39 -20.23
N GLY A 55 -0.02 -1.19 -19.38
CA GLY A 55 1.32 -1.71 -19.63
C GLY A 55 2.43 -0.68 -19.53
N ARG A 56 2.16 0.53 -19.01
CA ARG A 56 3.15 1.58 -18.88
C ARG A 56 3.79 1.64 -17.50
N ILE A 57 3.22 0.95 -16.53
CA ILE A 57 3.63 1.05 -15.13
C ILE A 57 4.05 -0.33 -14.64
N GLU A 58 5.26 -0.43 -14.13
CA GLU A 58 5.72 -1.63 -13.44
C GLU A 58 5.30 -1.56 -11.98
N ALA A 59 4.77 -2.63 -11.44
CA ALA A 59 4.32 -2.67 -10.06
C ALA A 59 4.93 -3.86 -9.34
N VAL A 60 5.52 -3.62 -8.16
CA VAL A 60 6.16 -4.65 -7.34
C VAL A 60 5.71 -4.47 -5.90
N PRO A 61 5.02 -5.47 -5.31
CA PRO A 61 4.67 -5.40 -3.89
C PRO A 61 5.95 -5.44 -3.05
N VAL A 62 6.03 -4.58 -2.05
CA VAL A 62 7.26 -4.48 -1.24
C VAL A 62 7.03 -4.77 0.24
N ALA A 63 5.83 -4.58 0.75
CA ALA A 63 5.54 -4.82 2.16
C ALA A 63 4.04 -4.90 2.38
N ALA A 64 3.62 -5.62 3.42
CA ALA A 64 2.21 -5.70 3.77
C ALA A 64 2.05 -5.83 5.28
N TRP A 65 0.93 -5.34 5.78
CA TRP A 65 0.57 -5.40 7.19
C TRP A 65 -0.90 -5.79 7.31
N ARG A 66 -1.22 -6.53 8.37
CA ARG A 66 -2.59 -6.94 8.63
C ARG A 66 -3.05 -6.39 9.97
N ALA A 67 -4.25 -5.83 9.96
CA ALA A 67 -4.93 -5.35 11.15
C ALA A 67 -6.35 -5.89 11.13
N GLY A 68 -6.61 -6.92 11.96
CA GLY A 68 -7.92 -7.58 11.96
C GLY A 68 -8.18 -8.27 10.63
N VAL A 69 -9.26 -7.90 9.98
CA VAL A 69 -9.67 -8.49 8.70
C VAL A 69 -9.10 -7.74 7.51
N HIS A 70 -8.40 -6.64 7.75
CA HIS A 70 -7.88 -5.81 6.65
C HIS A 70 -6.38 -6.01 6.48
N THR A 71 -5.95 -6.05 5.22
CA THR A 71 -4.53 -6.07 4.86
C THR A 71 -4.24 -4.82 4.06
N VAL A 72 -3.18 -4.10 4.44
CA VAL A 72 -2.68 -3.00 3.62
C VAL A 72 -1.36 -3.44 2.99
N THR A 73 -1.27 -3.29 1.67
CA THR A 73 -0.07 -3.68 0.92
C THR A 73 0.51 -2.44 0.27
N ALA A 74 1.80 -2.22 0.48
CA ALA A 74 2.53 -1.16 -0.20
C ALA A 74 3.14 -1.75 -1.46
N VAL A 75 2.82 -1.13 -2.60
CA VAL A 75 3.30 -1.57 -3.91
C VAL A 75 4.07 -0.42 -4.53
N LYS A 76 5.29 -0.68 -4.96
CA LYS A 76 6.07 0.32 -5.67
C LYS A 76 5.65 0.29 -7.13
N VAL A 77 5.29 1.45 -7.68
CA VAL A 77 4.91 1.59 -9.07
C VAL A 77 5.87 2.53 -9.77
N ARG A 78 6.29 2.19 -10.97
CA ARG A 78 7.30 2.93 -11.72
C ARG A 78 6.88 3.10 -13.17
N ASN A 79 7.04 4.32 -13.65
CA ASN A 79 6.79 4.65 -15.06
C ASN A 79 7.92 4.08 -15.92
N THR A 80 7.59 3.25 -16.89
CA THR A 80 8.58 2.65 -17.77
C THR A 80 8.66 3.36 -19.12
N THR A 81 7.92 4.45 -19.30
CA THR A 81 7.85 5.16 -20.57
C THR A 81 8.61 6.49 -20.50
N GLN A 82 8.73 7.14 -21.64
CA GLN A 82 9.41 8.42 -21.74
C GLN A 82 8.50 9.61 -21.61
N GLU A 83 7.24 9.38 -21.25
CA GLU A 83 6.24 10.44 -21.05
C GLU A 83 5.74 10.42 -19.61
N PRO A 84 5.37 11.59 -19.07
CA PRO A 84 4.79 11.62 -17.72
C PRO A 84 3.48 10.84 -17.69
N VAL A 85 3.17 10.26 -16.54
CA VAL A 85 1.94 9.51 -16.33
C VAL A 85 1.25 10.03 -15.09
N ILE A 86 -0.07 10.24 -15.20
CA ILE A 86 -0.92 10.54 -14.05
C ILE A 86 -1.59 9.24 -13.64
N LEU A 87 -1.35 8.82 -12.40
CA LEU A 87 -1.92 7.59 -11.88
C LEU A 87 -3.38 7.79 -11.50
N ASP A 88 -4.22 6.83 -11.85
CA ASP A 88 -5.66 6.89 -11.58
C ASP A 88 -6.06 5.58 -10.88
N PRO A 89 -6.65 5.64 -9.66
CA PRO A 89 -7.05 4.43 -8.96
C PRO A 89 -7.99 3.55 -9.78
N ARG A 90 -8.76 4.12 -10.69
CA ARG A 90 -9.68 3.35 -11.52
C ARG A 90 -8.98 2.44 -12.51
N GLU A 91 -7.70 2.65 -12.74
CA GLU A 91 -6.91 1.82 -13.64
C GLU A 91 -6.23 0.66 -12.93
N LEU A 92 -6.43 0.53 -11.65
CA LEU A 92 -5.85 -0.57 -10.88
C LEU A 92 -6.72 -1.82 -11.01
N ARG A 93 -6.07 -2.95 -11.21
CA ARG A 93 -6.76 -4.24 -11.22
C ARG A 93 -6.87 -4.73 -9.80
N GLY A 94 -7.96 -5.44 -9.48
CA GLY A 94 -8.16 -6.08 -8.18
C GLY A 94 -9.28 -5.43 -7.39
N PRO A 95 -9.82 -6.18 -6.44
CA PRO A 95 -10.98 -5.73 -5.67
C PRO A 95 -10.54 -4.98 -4.40
N TRP A 96 -9.85 -3.87 -4.55
CA TRP A 96 -9.33 -3.11 -3.42
C TRP A 96 -10.45 -2.32 -2.75
N LEU A 97 -10.44 -2.31 -1.41
CA LEU A 97 -11.35 -1.47 -0.65
C LEU A 97 -10.95 -0.01 -0.75
N THR A 98 -9.64 0.24 -0.70
CA THR A 98 -9.10 1.57 -0.96
C THR A 98 -7.78 1.45 -1.70
N ALA A 99 -7.43 2.50 -2.44
CA ALA A 99 -6.13 2.61 -3.09
C ALA A 99 -5.68 4.07 -2.97
N THR A 100 -4.50 4.28 -2.39
CA THR A 100 -3.98 5.63 -2.14
C THR A 100 -2.56 5.71 -2.69
N PHE A 101 -2.32 6.63 -3.60
CA PHE A 101 -0.98 6.89 -4.12
C PHE A 101 -0.27 7.90 -3.23
N GLN A 102 1.02 7.65 -2.95
CA GLN A 102 1.85 8.62 -2.25
C GLN A 102 1.95 9.90 -3.09
N HIS A 103 2.18 9.73 -4.39
CA HIS A 103 2.08 10.79 -5.39
C HIS A 103 1.38 10.21 -6.59
N ASN A 104 0.56 10.99 -7.28
CA ASN A 104 -0.19 10.47 -8.42
C ASN A 104 0.45 10.82 -9.77
N ARG A 105 1.55 11.58 -9.80
CA ARG A 105 2.23 11.92 -11.05
C ARG A 105 3.61 11.30 -11.06
N LEU A 106 3.92 10.60 -12.15
CA LEU A 106 5.22 10.01 -12.36
C LEU A 106 5.88 10.67 -13.56
N LEU A 107 7.12 11.04 -13.41
CA LEU A 107 7.92 11.59 -14.49
C LEU A 107 8.49 10.47 -15.35
N PRO A 108 9.08 10.78 -16.50
CA PRO A 108 9.59 9.74 -17.41
C PRO A 108 10.59 8.80 -16.74
N ALA A 109 10.70 7.61 -17.28
CA ALA A 109 11.59 6.57 -16.80
C ALA A 109 13.04 7.10 -16.71
N GLY A 110 13.70 6.79 -15.59
CA GLY A 110 15.06 7.21 -15.35
C GLY A 110 15.18 8.51 -14.58
N SER A 111 14.10 9.27 -14.39
CA SER A 111 14.13 10.48 -13.59
C SER A 111 14.01 10.15 -12.10
N GLU A 112 14.33 11.11 -11.24
CA GLU A 112 14.23 10.90 -9.80
C GLU A 112 12.80 10.64 -9.33
N ALA A 113 11.82 11.14 -10.06
CA ALA A 113 10.41 11.03 -9.70
C ALA A 113 9.66 10.09 -10.64
N ASP A 114 10.29 9.03 -11.10
CA ASP A 114 9.66 8.06 -11.99
C ASP A 114 8.90 6.98 -11.25
N SER A 115 8.93 6.96 -9.91
CA SER A 115 8.26 5.94 -9.11
C SER A 115 7.62 6.52 -7.87
N THR A 116 6.65 5.80 -7.35
CA THR A 116 5.98 6.15 -6.09
C THR A 116 5.45 4.86 -5.45
N ALA A 117 4.76 5.00 -4.32
CA ALA A 117 4.10 3.87 -3.68
C ALA A 117 2.60 4.05 -3.75
N VAL A 118 1.89 2.93 -3.90
CA VAL A 118 0.45 2.88 -3.72
C VAL A 118 0.15 1.95 -2.55
N TYR A 119 -0.81 2.34 -1.72
CA TYR A 119 -1.22 1.58 -0.55
C TYR A 119 -2.61 1.02 -0.83
N LEU A 120 -2.69 -0.32 -0.89
CA LEU A 120 -3.92 -1.02 -1.25
C LEU A 120 -4.47 -1.71 -0.02
N ILE A 121 -5.71 -1.43 0.34
CA ILE A 121 -6.36 -2.12 1.44
C ILE A 121 -7.33 -3.13 0.87
N SER A 122 -7.22 -4.36 1.36
CA SER A 122 -8.09 -5.46 0.98
C SER A 122 -8.63 -6.14 2.23
N ASP A 123 -9.72 -6.89 2.08
CA ASP A 123 -10.34 -7.63 3.18
C ASP A 123 -9.84 -9.07 3.26
N ARG A 124 -8.77 -9.40 2.54
CA ARG A 124 -8.11 -10.70 2.56
C ARG A 124 -6.66 -10.50 2.17
N PRO A 125 -5.81 -11.53 2.33
CA PRO A 125 -4.39 -11.39 1.97
C PRO A 125 -4.21 -10.96 0.52
N PHE A 126 -3.10 -10.26 0.25
CA PHE A 126 -2.86 -9.65 -1.05
C PHE A 126 -2.89 -10.66 -2.20
N ASP A 127 -2.21 -11.78 -2.02
CA ASP A 127 -2.07 -12.76 -3.10
C ASP A 127 -3.37 -13.46 -3.46
N VAL A 128 -4.36 -13.46 -2.57
CA VAL A 128 -5.69 -13.98 -2.92
C VAL A 128 -6.65 -12.88 -3.32
N SER A 129 -6.26 -11.60 -3.17
CA SER A 129 -7.08 -10.47 -3.62
C SER A 129 -6.76 -10.10 -5.06
N PHE A 130 -5.60 -10.44 -5.50
CA PHE A 130 -5.13 -10.10 -6.84
C PHE A 130 -5.05 -11.37 -7.69
#